data_f3b84b2aa51f40b0119fdf186d897171
#
_entry.id   f3b84b2aa51f40b0119fdf186d897171
#
_cell.length_a   1.000
_cell.length_b   1.000
_cell.length_c   1.000
_cell.angle_alpha   90.00
_cell.angle_beta   90.00
_cell.angle_gamma   90.00
#
_symmetry.space_group_name_H-M   'P 1'
#
loop_
_entity.id
_entity.type
_entity.pdbx_description
1 polymer ?
#
loop_
_entity_poly.entity_id
_entity_poly.type
_entity_poly.pdbx_seq_one_letter_code
_entity_poly.pdbx_strand_id
1 'polypeptide(L)' 'MASEPDELLTIEEVIAELRVPRSTFYRWRQQGIAPRVMKLPSGAVRIRRAALNEWLRGLEDNPKEHAA' A
#
# COMPACT_ATOMS: atom_id res chain seq x y z
N MET A 1 -13.24 1.86 -20.42
CA MET A 1 -12.55 1.82 -20.41
C MET A 1 -11.85 2.00 -19.45
N ALA A 2 -11.38 1.55 -19.21
CA ALA A 2 -10.68 1.67 -18.27
C ALA A 2 -9.95 2.62 -18.35
N SER A 3 -10.22 3.43 -18.23
CA SER A 3 -9.51 4.38 -18.44
C SER A 3 -8.51 4.55 -17.50
N GLU A 4 -8.47 4.14 -16.39
CA GLU A 4 -7.50 4.43 -15.55
C GLU A 4 -6.54 3.44 -15.49
N PRO A 5 -5.35 3.57 -15.85
CA PRO A 5 -4.31 2.61 -15.81
C PRO A 5 -4.09 2.29 -14.38
N ASP A 6 -3.88 1.07 -14.08
CA ASP A 6 -3.59 0.62 -12.76
C ASP A 6 -2.11 0.84 -12.55
N GLU A 7 -1.74 1.97 -12.06
CA GLU A 7 -0.36 2.35 -11.87
C GLU A 7 0.35 1.40 -10.93
N LEU A 8 1.59 1.09 -11.25
CA LEU A 8 2.40 0.25 -10.39
C LEU A 8 3.36 1.14 -9.61
N LEU A 9 3.26 1.09 -8.30
CA LEU A 9 4.05 1.94 -7.45
C LEU A 9 5.17 1.14 -6.82
N THR A 10 6.31 1.80 -6.63
CA THR A 10 7.39 1.16 -5.89
C THR A 10 7.07 1.28 -4.41
N ILE A 11 7.75 0.49 -3.60
CA ILE A 11 7.56 0.60 -2.16
C ILE A 11 7.96 1.98 -1.68
N GLU A 12 9.03 2.54 -2.26
CA GLU A 12 9.46 3.87 -1.86
C GLU A 12 8.39 4.92 -2.17
N GLU A 13 7.73 4.77 -3.29
CA GLU A 13 6.69 5.72 -3.65
C GLU A 13 5.51 5.62 -2.69
N VAL A 14 5.17 4.41 -2.26
CA VAL A 14 4.08 4.23 -1.33
C VAL A 14 4.45 4.81 0.03
N ILE A 15 5.67 4.58 0.48
CA ILE A 15 6.12 5.14 1.74
C ILE A 15 6.02 6.66 1.71
N ALA A 16 6.42 7.25 0.59
CA ALA A 16 6.37 8.71 0.45
C ALA A 16 4.93 9.21 0.46
N GLU A 17 4.03 8.50 -0.18
CA GLU A 17 2.65 8.91 -0.20
C GLU A 17 1.99 8.80 1.16
N LEU A 18 2.34 7.78 1.90
CA LEU A 18 1.74 7.57 3.21
C LEU A 18 2.43 8.44 4.26
N ARG A 19 3.60 8.98 3.93
CA ARG A 19 4.33 9.84 4.83
C ARG A 19 4.65 9.17 6.15
N VAL A 20 5.09 7.93 6.08
CA VAL A 20 5.49 7.21 7.27
C VAL A 20 6.96 6.88 7.18
N PRO A 21 7.62 6.60 8.29
CA PRO A 21 9.00 6.17 8.24
C PRO A 21 9.12 4.83 7.53
N ARG A 22 10.23 4.65 6.84
CA ARG A 22 10.45 3.42 6.10
C ARG A 22 10.38 2.20 7.03
N SER A 23 10.96 2.33 8.23
CA SER A 23 10.96 1.21 9.15
C SER A 23 9.55 0.82 9.56
N THR A 24 8.65 1.80 9.66
CA THR A 24 7.28 1.53 10.01
C THR A 24 6.61 0.71 8.92
N PHE A 25 6.82 1.08 7.66
CA PHE A 25 6.19 0.36 6.57
C PHE A 25 6.70 -1.08 6.50
N TYR A 26 8.00 -1.27 6.66
CA TYR A 26 8.55 -2.62 6.60
C TYR A 26 8.10 -3.47 7.78
N ARG A 27 7.86 -2.86 8.91
CA ARG A 27 7.31 -3.58 10.04
C ARG A 27 5.91 -4.06 9.70
N TRP A 28 5.10 -3.21 9.07
CA TRP A 28 3.75 -3.60 8.67
C TRP A 28 3.81 -4.78 7.71
N ARG A 29 4.78 -4.78 6.81
CA ARG A 29 4.92 -5.88 5.88
C ARG A 29 5.22 -7.18 6.61
N GLN A 30 6.07 -7.12 7.61
CA GLN A 30 6.40 -8.30 8.38
C GLN A 30 5.20 -8.79 9.17
N GLN A 31 4.34 -7.89 9.58
CA GLN A 31 3.16 -8.25 10.33
C GLN A 31 2.01 -8.69 9.43
N GLY A 32 2.18 -8.54 8.14
CA GLY A 32 1.13 -8.93 7.20
C GLY A 32 -0.02 -7.97 7.10
N ILE A 33 0.16 -6.72 7.54
CA ILE A 33 -0.91 -5.74 7.51
C ILE A 33 -0.69 -4.62 6.50
N ALA A 34 0.36 -4.71 5.70
CA ALA A 34 0.64 -3.70 4.68
C ALA A 34 -0.20 -3.98 3.44
N PRO A 35 -0.27 -3.03 2.51
CA PRO A 35 -1.00 -3.27 1.27
C PRO A 35 -0.40 -4.44 0.50
N ARG A 36 -1.22 -5.08 -0.30
CA ARG A 36 -0.79 -6.23 -1.06
C ARG A 36 0.27 -5.85 -2.09
N VAL A 37 1.32 -6.62 -2.20
CA VAL A 37 2.39 -6.36 -3.14
C VAL A 37 2.43 -7.44 -4.19
N MET A 38 3.07 -7.15 -5.32
CA MET A 38 3.28 -8.13 -6.35
C MET A 38 4.75 -8.15 -6.68
N LYS A 39 5.25 -9.29 -7.10
CA LYS A 39 6.63 -9.44 -7.45
C LYS A 39 6.73 -9.61 -8.95
N LEU A 40 7.51 -8.78 -9.59
CA LEU A 40 7.70 -8.88 -11.03
C LEU A 40 8.69 -10.00 -11.34
N PRO A 41 8.70 -10.49 -12.58
CA PRO A 41 9.65 -11.55 -12.94
C PRO A 41 11.10 -11.15 -12.70
N SER A 42 11.39 -9.86 -12.72
CA SER A 42 12.74 -9.41 -12.45
C SER A 42 13.10 -9.49 -10.97
N GLY A 43 12.14 -9.76 -10.11
CA GLY A 43 12.36 -9.77 -8.69
C GLY A 43 11.98 -8.47 -8.01
N ALA A 44 11.69 -7.45 -8.80
CA ALA A 44 11.30 -6.18 -8.21
C ALA A 44 9.89 -6.26 -7.63
N VAL A 45 9.64 -5.49 -6.59
CA VAL A 45 8.35 -5.50 -5.93
C VAL A 45 7.58 -4.25 -6.26
N ARG A 46 6.30 -4.38 -6.52
CA ARG A 46 5.45 -3.23 -6.84
C ARG A 46 4.12 -3.37 -6.12
N ILE A 47 3.44 -2.24 -5.96
CA ILE A 47 2.12 -2.21 -5.35
C ILE A 47 1.19 -1.54 -6.35
N ARG A 48 0.08 -2.17 -6.68
CA ARG A 48 -0.85 -1.56 -7.60
C ARG A 48 -1.54 -0.40 -6.93
N ARG A 49 -1.77 0.67 -7.69
CA ARG A 49 -2.50 1.82 -7.17
C ARG A 49 -3.87 1.37 -6.62
N ALA A 50 -4.53 0.46 -7.30
CA ALA A 50 -5.82 -0.02 -6.85
C ALA A 50 -5.70 -0.74 -5.51
N ALA A 51 -4.63 -1.51 -5.33
CA ALA A 51 -4.44 -2.22 -4.07
C ALA A 51 -4.19 -1.25 -2.92
N LEU A 52 -3.41 -0.21 -3.19
CA LEU A 52 -3.14 0.79 -2.16
C LEU A 52 -4.42 1.52 -1.79
N ASN A 53 -5.23 1.89 -2.78
CA ASN A 53 -6.45 2.61 -2.52
C ASN A 53 -7.43 1.76 -1.71
N GLU A 54 -7.50 0.48 -2.03
CA GLU A 54 -8.39 -0.40 -1.33
C GLU A 54 -7.94 -0.59 0.12
N TRP A 55 -6.65 -0.69 0.33
CA TRP A 55 -6.09 -0.84 1.66
C TRP A 55 -6.41 0.41 2.50
N LEU A 56 -6.25 1.59 1.90
CA LEU A 56 -6.57 2.82 2.59
C LEU A 56 -8.05 2.92 2.92
N ARG A 57 -8.89 2.47 2.00
CA ARG A 57 -10.31 2.51 2.23
C ARG A 57 -10.70 1.62 3.40
N GLY A 58 -10.04 0.47 3.51
CA GLY A 58 -10.31 -0.41 4.62
C GLY A 58 -10.00 0.22 5.96
N LEU A 59 -8.95 1.06 5.99
CA LEU A 59 -8.63 1.76 7.23
C LEU A 59 -9.69 2.81 7.55
N GLU A 60 -10.21 3.46 6.52
CA GLU A 60 -11.23 4.46 6.74
C GLU A 60 -12.51 3.86 7.26
N ASP A 61 -12.77 2.62 6.91
CA ASP A 61 -13.98 1.98 7.33
C ASP A 61 -13.91 1.46 8.74
N ASN A 62 -12.91 1.82 9.48
CA ASN A 62 -12.75 1.32 10.83
C ASN A 62 -12.84 2.47 11.81
N PRO A 63 -14.03 2.97 12.10
CA PRO A 63 -14.17 4.13 12.94
C PRO A 63 -13.62 3.97 14.34
N LYS A 64 -13.56 2.79 14.84
CA LYS A 64 -13.00 2.59 16.15
C LYS A 64 -11.58 2.97 16.21
N GLU A 65 -10.85 2.73 15.14
CA GLU A 65 -9.46 3.06 15.11
C GLU A 65 -9.29 4.55 15.11
N HIS A 66 -10.19 5.24 14.47
CA HIS A 66 -10.04 6.67 14.39
C HIS A 66 -10.53 7.36 15.64
N ALA A 67 -11.35 6.72 16.38
CA ALA A 67 -11.88 7.32 17.56
C ALA A 67 -10.88 7.43 18.66
N ALA A 68 -9.83 6.72 18.57
CA ALA A 68 -8.85 6.69 19.64
C ALA A 68 -8.12 8.01 19.78
#